data_d5a4454245d75c08901e2d32659d6d86
#
_entry.id   d5a4454245d75c08901e2d32659d6d86
#
_cell.length_a   1.000
_cell.length_b   1.000
_cell.length_c   1.000
_cell.angle_alpha   90.00
_cell.angle_beta   90.00
_cell.angle_gamma   90.00
#
_symmetry.space_group_name_H-M   'P 1'
#
loop_
_entity.id
_entity.type
_entity.pdbx_description
1 polymer ?
#
loop_
_entity_poly.entity_id
_entity_poly.type
_entity_poly.pdbx_seq_one_letter_code
_entity_poly.pdbx_strand_id
1 'polypeptide(L)'
;MSKFETFGGYPPESLPSAEAALLTAWRSLERYHDDLALVGGLAVHYLTRRDLPGLRDAVTMDVDFGITLGASGGQYGTIKSDLAGLGFVLEGDRLMRKFGNLGLYLDFLTEDPPSLKGSRLVDDVIASVIPGLNRALACRRMIQVRGRDLYGVEQDCKIAVADIGPLLVLKINAFGGPTGRRLPKDAYDILRAVTAFVDGPAAAVTAFQAERDAKNTGYTTAIKALRADFSEPTQDGPVRAAEFHAGDANDRQRIRQDLATVGQILLGS
;
A
#
# COMPACT_ATOMS: atom_id res chain seq x y z
N MET A 1 11.93 -6.03 10.32
CA MET A 1 11.39 -5.24 11.47
C MET A 1 9.92 -5.57 11.62
N SER A 2 9.44 -5.85 12.83
CA SER A 2 7.99 -6.02 13.06
C SER A 2 7.32 -4.68 12.87
N LYS A 3 6.22 -4.62 12.09
CA LYS A 3 5.38 -3.43 12.01
C LYS A 3 4.77 -3.16 13.40
N PHE A 4 4.62 -1.91 13.75
CA PHE A 4 4.01 -1.55 15.02
C PHE A 4 2.54 -1.98 15.06
N GLU A 5 2.10 -2.50 16.20
CA GLU A 5 0.73 -3.02 16.37
C GLU A 5 -0.30 -1.91 16.55
N THR A 6 0.14 -0.71 16.96
CA THR A 6 -0.73 0.44 17.18
C THR A 6 -0.23 1.67 16.43
N PHE A 7 -1.14 2.59 16.13
CA PHE A 7 -0.82 3.88 15.50
C PHE A 7 0.23 4.67 16.31
N GLY A 8 0.06 4.73 17.63
CA GLY A 8 1.00 5.44 18.53
C GLY A 8 2.39 4.83 18.64
N GLY A 9 2.58 3.61 18.14
CA GLY A 9 3.90 2.97 18.05
C GLY A 9 4.77 3.54 16.93
N TYR A 10 4.16 4.18 15.92
CA TYR A 10 4.91 4.81 14.82
C TYR A 10 5.49 6.15 15.28
N PRO A 11 6.81 6.36 15.15
CA PRO A 11 7.43 7.67 15.38
C PRO A 11 6.76 8.77 14.52
N PRO A 12 6.60 9.99 15.03
CA PRO A 12 5.98 11.10 14.28
C PRO A 12 6.65 11.38 12.92
N GLU A 13 7.94 11.13 12.82
CA GLU A 13 8.74 11.30 11.61
C GLU A 13 8.58 10.17 10.59
N SER A 14 7.84 9.09 10.89
CA SER A 14 7.71 7.92 10.01
C SER A 14 7.16 8.29 8.64
N LEU A 15 6.02 8.97 8.59
CA LEU A 15 5.39 9.37 7.33
C LEU A 15 6.21 10.40 6.55
N PRO A 16 6.69 11.52 7.16
CA PRO A 16 7.56 12.47 6.47
C PRO A 16 8.83 11.84 5.90
N SER A 17 9.43 10.90 6.63
CA SER A 17 10.63 10.20 6.16
C SER A 17 10.32 9.22 5.01
N ALA A 18 9.17 8.54 5.03
CA ALA A 18 8.73 7.70 3.93
C ALA A 18 8.43 8.54 2.67
N GLU A 19 7.82 9.72 2.81
CA GLU A 19 7.61 10.66 1.70
C GLU A 19 8.93 11.17 1.12
N ALA A 20 9.91 11.51 1.97
CA ALA A 20 11.25 11.90 1.53
C ALA A 20 11.95 10.76 0.78
N ALA A 21 11.81 9.51 1.25
CA ALA A 21 12.35 8.33 0.56
C ALA A 21 11.67 8.09 -0.78
N LEU A 22 10.34 8.25 -0.85
CA LEU A 22 9.57 8.17 -2.10
C LEU A 22 10.07 9.19 -3.12
N LEU A 23 10.20 10.47 -2.75
CA LEU A 23 10.66 11.53 -3.66
C LEU A 23 12.08 11.26 -4.15
N THR A 24 12.96 10.79 -3.25
CA THR A 24 14.34 10.41 -3.59
C THR A 24 14.37 9.26 -4.60
N ALA A 25 13.65 8.18 -4.33
CA ALA A 25 13.62 6.99 -5.18
C ALA A 25 12.91 7.28 -6.52
N TRP A 26 11.75 7.96 -6.49
CA TRP A 26 10.99 8.28 -7.70
C TRP A 26 11.83 9.04 -8.71
N ARG A 27 12.54 10.08 -8.28
CA ARG A 27 13.42 10.84 -9.16
C ARG A 27 14.54 10.00 -9.78
N SER A 28 15.14 9.12 -9.01
CA SER A 28 16.21 8.24 -9.51
C SER A 28 15.71 7.18 -10.49
N LEU A 29 14.43 6.82 -10.38
CA LEU A 29 13.78 5.81 -11.19
C LEU A 29 13.00 6.40 -12.37
N GLU A 30 13.33 7.63 -12.82
CA GLU A 30 12.59 8.35 -13.86
C GLU A 30 12.38 7.52 -15.14
N ARG A 31 13.38 6.78 -15.57
CA ARG A 31 13.31 5.92 -16.77
C ARG A 31 12.34 4.73 -16.64
N TYR A 32 11.87 4.44 -15.43
CA TYR A 32 10.94 3.33 -15.14
C TYR A 32 9.52 3.80 -14.83
N HIS A 33 9.23 5.11 -14.85
CA HIS A 33 7.95 5.64 -14.40
C HIS A 33 6.75 5.04 -15.13
N ASP A 34 6.89 4.66 -16.40
CA ASP A 34 5.82 4.03 -17.16
C ASP A 34 5.46 2.62 -16.63
N ASP A 35 6.42 1.96 -16.02
CA ASP A 35 6.32 0.61 -15.49
C ASP A 35 6.11 0.55 -13.97
N LEU A 36 6.08 1.71 -13.29
CA LEU A 36 5.95 1.81 -11.85
C LEU A 36 4.58 2.34 -11.42
N ALA A 37 4.11 1.86 -10.28
CA ALA A 37 3.01 2.46 -9.53
C ALA A 37 3.30 2.42 -8.03
N LEU A 38 3.07 3.52 -7.33
CA LEU A 38 3.06 3.52 -5.87
C LEU A 38 1.85 2.74 -5.37
N VAL A 39 2.09 1.81 -4.48
CA VAL A 39 1.07 1.01 -3.78
C VAL A 39 1.25 1.13 -2.27
N GLY A 40 0.68 0.24 -1.49
CA GLY A 40 0.95 0.15 -0.05
C GLY A 40 0.41 1.31 0.79
N GLY A 41 1.11 1.64 1.86
CA GLY A 41 0.67 2.63 2.86
C GLY A 41 0.69 4.07 2.35
N LEU A 42 1.69 4.45 1.55
CA LEU A 42 1.75 5.78 0.95
C LEU A 42 0.66 6.00 -0.10
N ALA A 43 0.27 4.96 -0.85
CA ALA A 43 -0.87 5.08 -1.76
C ALA A 43 -2.17 5.37 -1.00
N VAL A 44 -2.42 4.69 0.13
CA VAL A 44 -3.56 5.03 1.01
C VAL A 44 -3.47 6.47 1.48
N HIS A 45 -2.28 6.93 1.90
CA HIS A 45 -2.07 8.31 2.35
C HIS A 45 -2.47 9.34 1.27
N TYR A 46 -2.01 9.17 0.03
CA TYR A 46 -2.29 10.13 -1.05
C TYR A 46 -3.71 10.08 -1.61
N LEU A 47 -4.38 8.94 -1.49
CA LEU A 47 -5.75 8.77 -1.97
C LEU A 47 -6.81 9.12 -0.92
N THR A 48 -6.42 9.44 0.31
CA THR A 48 -7.38 9.71 1.39
C THR A 48 -7.25 11.12 1.95
N ARG A 49 -8.40 11.69 2.36
CA ARG A 49 -8.47 12.98 3.04
C ARG A 49 -7.79 12.89 4.40
N ARG A 50 -7.12 13.95 4.80
CA ARG A 50 -6.47 14.10 6.11
C ARG A 50 -7.44 14.70 7.13
N ASP A 51 -7.07 14.61 8.40
CA ASP A 51 -7.75 15.29 9.51
C ASP A 51 -9.26 14.99 9.59
N LEU A 52 -9.67 13.75 9.30
CA LEU A 52 -11.06 13.34 9.46
C LEU A 52 -11.38 13.07 10.93
N PRO A 53 -12.45 13.66 11.48
CA PRO A 53 -12.87 13.40 12.86
C PRO A 53 -13.05 11.90 13.12
N GLY A 54 -12.44 11.41 14.18
CA GLY A 54 -12.56 10.02 14.61
C GLY A 54 -11.74 9.00 13.81
N LEU A 55 -10.94 9.43 12.82
CA LEU A 55 -10.00 8.57 12.11
C LEU A 55 -8.57 9.09 12.26
N ARG A 56 -7.62 8.17 12.53
CA ARG A 56 -6.18 8.48 12.45
C ARG A 56 -5.77 8.58 10.99
N ASP A 57 -4.79 9.41 10.70
CA ASP A 57 -4.22 9.50 9.35
C ASP A 57 -3.47 8.22 8.96
N ALA A 58 -3.24 8.03 7.66
CA ALA A 58 -2.39 6.94 7.21
C ALA A 58 -0.96 7.14 7.73
N VAL A 59 -0.29 6.07 8.11
CA VAL A 59 1.09 6.08 8.57
C VAL A 59 1.85 4.93 7.94
N THR A 60 3.12 5.17 7.58
CA THR A 60 4.00 4.13 7.04
C THR A 60 5.46 4.55 7.19
N MET A 61 6.37 3.57 7.12
CA MET A 61 7.82 3.76 7.00
C MET A 61 8.34 3.11 5.72
N ASP A 62 7.47 2.46 4.95
CA ASP A 62 7.81 1.72 3.74
C ASP A 62 7.34 2.49 2.51
N VAL A 63 8.09 2.37 1.43
CA VAL A 63 7.70 2.76 0.07
C VAL A 63 7.51 1.47 -0.74
N ASP A 64 6.29 1.20 -1.15
CA ASP A 64 5.95 0.00 -1.91
C ASP A 64 5.70 0.38 -3.37
N PHE A 65 6.49 -0.14 -4.31
CA PHE A 65 6.31 0.03 -5.74
C PHE A 65 5.82 -1.25 -6.41
N GLY A 66 4.71 -1.17 -7.12
CA GLY A 66 4.37 -2.14 -8.15
C GLY A 66 5.27 -1.93 -9.36
N ILE A 67 5.80 -3.01 -9.93
CA ILE A 67 6.64 -2.96 -11.13
C ILE A 67 6.20 -4.01 -12.15
N THR A 68 6.13 -3.59 -13.43
CA THR A 68 5.97 -4.52 -14.53
C THR A 68 7.30 -5.20 -14.82
N LEU A 69 7.30 -6.52 -15.00
CA LEU A 69 8.42 -7.19 -15.65
C LEU A 69 8.34 -6.84 -17.14
N GLY A 70 9.00 -5.79 -17.54
CA GLY A 70 8.94 -5.29 -18.90
C GLY A 70 9.37 -6.36 -19.91
N ALA A 71 8.59 -6.50 -20.97
CA ALA A 71 8.95 -7.26 -22.15
C ALA A 71 10.17 -6.65 -22.90
N SER A 72 10.70 -5.56 -22.44
CA SER A 72 11.87 -4.86 -22.99
C SER A 72 13.16 -5.51 -22.50
N GLY A 73 13.50 -6.65 -23.10
CA GLY A 73 14.73 -7.35 -22.80
C GLY A 73 15.94 -6.41 -22.72
N GLY A 74 16.51 -6.28 -21.54
CA GLY A 74 17.85 -5.73 -21.33
C GLY A 74 17.97 -4.21 -21.15
N GLN A 75 16.89 -3.43 -21.04
CA GLN A 75 17.00 -1.98 -20.80
C GLN A 75 16.96 -1.57 -19.32
N TYR A 76 16.55 -2.43 -18.44
CA TYR A 76 16.52 -2.17 -16.99
C TYR A 76 17.84 -2.58 -16.31
N GLY A 77 18.94 -2.35 -16.91
CA GLY A 77 20.18 -2.67 -16.24
C GLY A 77 20.39 -1.80 -15.03
N THR A 78 19.62 -1.98 -13.93
CA THR A 78 20.13 -1.62 -12.63
C THR A 78 19.28 -0.70 -11.75
N ILE A 79 18.00 -1.00 -11.51
CA ILE A 79 17.25 -0.39 -10.41
C ILE A 79 18.07 -0.44 -9.11
N LYS A 80 18.69 -1.59 -8.82
CA LYS A 80 19.55 -1.76 -7.66
C LYS A 80 20.74 -0.80 -7.64
N SER A 81 21.40 -0.61 -8.81
CA SER A 81 22.55 0.29 -8.91
C SER A 81 22.12 1.75 -8.72
N ASP A 82 20.99 2.17 -9.31
CA ASP A 82 20.47 3.52 -9.16
C ASP A 82 20.12 3.81 -7.69
N LEU A 83 19.50 2.84 -7.01
CA LEU A 83 19.12 2.97 -5.60
C LEU A 83 20.33 2.82 -4.66
N ALA A 84 21.33 2.02 -5.01
CA ALA A 84 22.58 1.93 -4.25
C ALA A 84 23.33 3.26 -4.22
N GLY A 85 23.33 4.01 -5.34
CA GLY A 85 23.86 5.37 -5.42
C GLY A 85 23.18 6.35 -4.46
N LEU A 86 21.96 6.04 -4.02
CA LEU A 86 21.19 6.80 -3.04
C LEU A 86 21.38 6.27 -1.60
N GLY A 87 22.23 5.28 -1.38
CA GLY A 87 22.49 4.69 -0.09
C GLY A 87 21.47 3.63 0.36
N PHE A 88 20.62 3.13 -0.55
CA PHE A 88 19.82 1.94 -0.26
C PHE A 88 20.68 0.69 -0.47
N VAL A 89 20.68 -0.17 0.52
CA VAL A 89 21.41 -1.44 0.51
C VAL A 89 20.44 -2.61 0.72
N LEU A 90 20.79 -3.77 0.18
CA LEU A 90 20.00 -4.97 0.37
C LEU A 90 20.16 -5.49 1.81
N GLU A 91 19.07 -5.57 2.54
CA GLU A 91 18.97 -6.19 3.87
C GLU A 91 17.97 -7.35 3.80
N GLY A 92 18.47 -8.57 3.72
CA GLY A 92 17.66 -9.74 3.38
C GLY A 92 17.16 -9.67 1.94
N ASP A 93 15.86 -9.62 1.76
CA ASP A 93 15.16 -9.50 0.49
C ASP A 93 14.59 -8.09 0.21
N ARG A 94 14.92 -7.10 1.04
CA ARG A 94 14.41 -5.74 0.97
C ARG A 94 15.54 -4.73 0.79
N LEU A 95 15.27 -3.66 0.06
CA LEU A 95 16.17 -2.51 0.02
C LEU A 95 15.91 -1.61 1.23
N MET A 96 16.97 -1.29 1.98
CA MET A 96 16.89 -0.48 3.19
C MET A 96 17.90 0.66 3.17
N ARG A 97 17.49 1.81 3.67
CA ARG A 97 18.38 2.93 3.99
C ARG A 97 18.13 3.41 5.42
N LYS A 98 19.20 3.59 6.19
CA LYS A 98 19.10 4.27 7.48
C LYS A 98 18.97 5.78 7.29
N PHE A 99 17.99 6.38 7.96
CA PHE A 99 17.78 7.82 7.99
C PHE A 99 17.52 8.26 9.44
N GLY A 100 18.48 8.92 10.06
CA GLY A 100 18.48 9.14 11.50
C GLY A 100 18.39 7.80 12.25
N ASN A 101 17.39 7.65 13.11
CA ASN A 101 17.12 6.42 13.86
C ASN A 101 16.14 5.48 13.15
N LEU A 102 15.65 5.85 11.96
CA LEU A 102 14.69 5.06 11.20
C LEU A 102 15.36 4.18 10.15
N GLY A 103 14.83 2.98 9.94
CA GLY A 103 15.08 2.17 8.76
C GLY A 103 13.96 2.42 7.75
N LEU A 104 14.29 3.00 6.60
CA LEU A 104 13.36 3.21 5.50
C LEU A 104 13.51 2.07 4.51
N TYR A 105 12.40 1.45 4.13
CA TYR A 105 12.38 0.31 3.23
C TYR A 105 11.75 0.67 1.90
N LEU A 106 12.35 0.15 0.81
CA LEU A 106 11.77 0.13 -0.53
C LEU A 106 11.45 -1.30 -0.89
N ASP A 107 10.19 -1.57 -1.15
CA ASP A 107 9.71 -2.87 -1.57
C ASP A 107 9.22 -2.84 -3.00
N PHE A 108 9.58 -3.85 -3.78
CA PHE A 108 9.06 -4.03 -5.12
C PHE A 108 8.10 -5.21 -5.17
N LEU A 109 6.99 -5.01 -5.85
CA LEU A 109 5.92 -5.97 -6.01
C LEU A 109 5.67 -6.19 -7.51
N THR A 110 5.40 -7.42 -7.90
CA THR A 110 5.10 -7.79 -9.30
C THR A 110 4.00 -8.86 -9.35
N GLU A 111 3.46 -9.11 -10.51
CA GLU A 111 2.50 -10.21 -10.72
C GLU A 111 2.93 -11.16 -11.83
N ASP A 112 4.04 -10.90 -12.51
CA ASP A 112 4.45 -11.70 -13.65
C ASP A 112 5.39 -12.86 -13.29
N PRO A 113 5.09 -14.06 -13.77
CA PRO A 113 3.82 -14.52 -14.33
C PRO A 113 2.76 -14.72 -13.23
N PRO A 114 1.46 -14.48 -13.52
CA PRO A 114 0.39 -14.49 -12.51
C PRO A 114 0.23 -15.82 -11.76
N SER A 115 0.72 -16.90 -12.33
CA SER A 115 0.62 -18.26 -11.76
C SER A 115 1.70 -18.60 -10.74
N LEU A 116 2.75 -17.78 -10.61
CA LEU A 116 3.87 -18.06 -9.70
C LEU A 116 3.68 -17.34 -8.37
N LYS A 117 3.94 -18.07 -7.29
CA LYS A 117 4.00 -17.53 -5.93
C LYS A 117 5.47 -17.34 -5.53
N GLY A 118 5.71 -16.39 -4.62
CA GLY A 118 7.04 -16.16 -4.07
C GLY A 118 7.64 -14.82 -4.50
N SER A 119 8.93 -14.78 -4.68
CA SER A 119 9.67 -13.59 -5.10
C SER A 119 10.36 -13.81 -6.43
N ARG A 120 10.59 -12.73 -7.15
CA ARG A 120 11.28 -12.71 -8.43
C ARG A 120 12.44 -11.72 -8.39
N LEU A 121 13.51 -12.05 -9.08
CA LEU A 121 14.57 -11.10 -9.36
C LEU A 121 14.14 -10.28 -10.58
N VAL A 122 14.00 -8.98 -10.40
CA VAL A 122 13.67 -7.99 -11.43
C VAL A 122 14.80 -6.98 -11.44
N ASP A 123 15.60 -6.96 -12.49
CA ASP A 123 16.73 -6.01 -12.63
C ASP A 123 17.55 -5.86 -11.34
N ASP A 124 17.97 -6.98 -10.79
CA ASP A 124 18.72 -7.09 -9.55
C ASP A 124 17.99 -6.66 -8.26
N VAL A 125 16.69 -6.39 -8.33
CA VAL A 125 15.86 -6.25 -7.12
C VAL A 125 14.94 -7.46 -6.94
N ILE A 126 14.68 -7.82 -5.70
CA ILE A 126 13.75 -8.88 -5.36
C ILE A 126 12.34 -8.28 -5.32
N ALA A 127 11.45 -8.77 -6.17
CA ALA A 127 10.06 -8.36 -6.20
C ALA A 127 9.15 -9.50 -5.70
N SER A 128 8.28 -9.19 -4.74
CA SER A 128 7.27 -10.14 -4.26
C SER A 128 6.16 -10.31 -5.29
N VAL A 129 5.75 -11.55 -5.57
CA VAL A 129 4.67 -11.83 -6.52
C VAL A 129 3.32 -11.72 -5.83
N ILE A 130 2.51 -10.75 -6.25
CA ILE A 130 1.22 -10.42 -5.62
C ILE A 130 0.10 -10.44 -6.68
N PRO A 131 -0.92 -11.31 -6.54
CA PRO A 131 -2.07 -11.31 -7.44
C PRO A 131 -2.86 -10.00 -7.39
N GLY A 132 -3.23 -9.48 -8.55
CA GLY A 132 -3.95 -8.22 -8.69
C GLY A 132 -3.07 -7.00 -8.95
N LEU A 133 -1.74 -7.16 -8.91
CA LEU A 133 -0.83 -6.04 -9.08
C LEU A 133 -0.84 -5.48 -10.52
N ASN A 134 -1.03 -6.32 -11.54
CA ASN A 134 -1.13 -5.84 -12.92
C ASN A 134 -2.30 -4.86 -13.12
N ARG A 135 -3.38 -5.02 -12.35
CA ARG A 135 -4.48 -4.05 -12.34
C ARG A 135 -4.07 -2.73 -11.68
N ALA A 136 -3.29 -2.78 -10.60
CA ALA A 136 -2.77 -1.58 -9.95
C ALA A 136 -1.82 -0.80 -10.88
N LEU A 137 -1.04 -1.50 -11.69
CA LEU A 137 -0.18 -0.90 -12.72
C LEU A 137 -0.97 -0.32 -13.89
N ALA A 138 -2.06 -0.99 -14.31
CA ALA A 138 -2.89 -0.53 -15.42
C ALA A 138 -3.86 0.61 -15.04
N CYS A 139 -4.29 0.67 -13.77
CA CYS A 139 -5.24 1.66 -13.26
C CYS A 139 -4.54 2.56 -12.25
N ARG A 140 -3.98 3.66 -12.74
CA ARG A 140 -3.16 4.59 -11.95
C ARG A 140 -3.73 6.00 -12.00
N ARG A 141 -3.56 6.69 -10.90
CA ARG A 141 -3.87 8.11 -10.76
C ARG A 141 -2.57 8.91 -10.61
N MET A 142 -2.40 9.96 -11.39
CA MET A 142 -1.24 10.83 -11.27
C MET A 142 -1.47 11.84 -10.14
N ILE A 143 -0.65 11.79 -9.10
CA ILE A 143 -0.72 12.67 -7.93
C ILE A 143 0.48 13.62 -7.92
N GLN A 144 0.23 14.92 -7.74
CA GLN A 144 1.30 15.90 -7.53
C GLN A 144 1.77 15.83 -6.09
N VAL A 145 3.03 15.48 -5.89
CA VAL A 145 3.66 15.38 -4.56
C VAL A 145 4.77 16.42 -4.46
N ARG A 146 4.69 17.26 -3.44
CA ARG A 146 5.68 18.29 -3.12
C ARG A 146 6.25 18.06 -1.75
N GLY A 147 7.57 18.18 -1.62
CA GLY A 147 8.24 18.01 -0.34
C GLY A 147 9.74 17.96 -0.49
N ARG A 148 10.43 17.67 0.60
CA ARG A 148 11.90 17.52 0.60
C ARG A 148 12.27 16.05 0.47
N ASP A 149 13.25 15.79 -0.36
CA ASP A 149 13.86 14.46 -0.47
C ASP A 149 14.80 14.17 0.72
N LEU A 150 15.39 12.98 0.77
CA LEU A 150 16.31 12.56 1.85
C LEU A 150 17.60 13.40 1.96
N TYR A 151 17.86 14.25 0.98
CA TYR A 151 18.99 15.18 0.95
C TYR A 151 18.56 16.63 1.30
N GLY A 152 17.28 16.83 1.64
CA GLY A 152 16.72 18.14 1.96
C GLY A 152 16.41 19.03 0.74
N VAL A 153 16.50 18.48 -0.47
CA VAL A 153 16.22 19.20 -1.71
C VAL A 153 14.70 19.22 -1.98
N GLU A 154 14.16 20.39 -2.26
CA GLU A 154 12.75 20.53 -2.64
C GLU A 154 12.47 19.80 -3.96
N GLN A 155 11.42 19.00 -3.98
CA GLN A 155 10.96 18.21 -5.11
C GLN A 155 9.49 18.53 -5.41
N ASP A 156 9.15 18.50 -6.69
CA ASP A 156 7.78 18.65 -7.18
C ASP A 156 7.56 17.59 -8.29
N CYS A 157 7.03 16.44 -7.90
CA CYS A 157 6.95 15.26 -8.75
C CYS A 157 5.50 14.85 -9.02
N LYS A 158 5.22 14.41 -10.24
CA LYS A 158 4.00 13.65 -10.55
C LYS A 158 4.27 12.17 -10.35
N ILE A 159 3.57 11.56 -9.39
CA ILE A 159 3.75 10.15 -9.01
C ILE A 159 2.53 9.36 -9.46
N ALA A 160 2.79 8.25 -10.16
CA ALA A 160 1.76 7.29 -10.53
C ALA A 160 1.39 6.47 -9.29
N VAL A 161 0.18 6.63 -8.78
CA VAL A 161 -0.37 5.91 -7.62
C VAL A 161 -1.45 4.95 -8.11
N ALA A 162 -1.43 3.70 -7.66
CA ALA A 162 -2.51 2.75 -7.94
C ALA A 162 -3.86 3.34 -7.51
N ASP A 163 -4.87 3.30 -8.37
CA ASP A 163 -6.19 3.84 -8.02
C ASP A 163 -6.88 2.96 -6.96
N ILE A 164 -7.92 3.49 -6.36
CA ILE A 164 -8.54 2.95 -5.14
C ILE A 164 -9.08 1.52 -5.31
N GLY A 165 -9.63 1.17 -6.47
CA GLY A 165 -10.20 -0.16 -6.72
C GLY A 165 -9.15 -1.27 -6.58
N PRO A 166 -8.11 -1.29 -7.43
CA PRO A 166 -7.04 -2.28 -7.31
C PRO A 166 -6.27 -2.17 -5.99
N LEU A 167 -6.08 -0.96 -5.42
CA LEU A 167 -5.43 -0.80 -4.13
C LEU A 167 -6.19 -1.51 -3.00
N LEU A 168 -7.52 -1.44 -2.98
CA LEU A 168 -8.36 -2.17 -2.02
C LEU A 168 -8.23 -3.69 -2.19
N VAL A 169 -8.20 -4.20 -3.43
CA VAL A 169 -7.94 -5.63 -3.68
C VAL A 169 -6.60 -6.06 -3.07
N LEU A 170 -5.54 -5.29 -3.30
CA LEU A 170 -4.22 -5.57 -2.74
C LEU A 170 -4.21 -5.53 -1.20
N LYS A 171 -4.85 -4.53 -0.58
CA LYS A 171 -4.89 -4.36 0.87
C LYS A 171 -5.69 -5.47 1.56
N ILE A 172 -6.84 -5.84 1.02
CA ILE A 172 -7.67 -6.93 1.54
C ILE A 172 -6.90 -8.26 1.47
N ASN A 173 -6.20 -8.52 0.35
CA ASN A 173 -5.38 -9.72 0.20
C ASN A 173 -4.14 -9.71 1.12
N ALA A 174 -3.53 -8.55 1.34
CA ALA A 174 -2.41 -8.42 2.27
C ALA A 174 -2.81 -8.74 3.72
N PHE A 175 -4.06 -8.48 4.09
CA PHE A 175 -4.60 -8.88 5.39
C PHE A 175 -5.03 -10.36 5.41
N GLY A 176 -6.04 -10.72 4.61
CA GLY A 176 -6.77 -11.99 4.74
C GLY A 176 -6.56 -13.00 3.60
N GLY A 177 -5.67 -12.73 2.63
CA GLY A 177 -5.34 -13.67 1.56
C GLY A 177 -4.57 -14.89 2.05
N PRO A 178 -4.28 -15.87 1.17
CA PRO A 178 -3.57 -17.10 1.53
C PRO A 178 -2.18 -16.89 2.16
N THR A 179 -1.56 -15.75 1.86
CA THR A 179 -0.29 -15.29 2.44
C THR A 179 -0.49 -14.03 3.27
N GLY A 180 -1.72 -13.78 3.68
CA GLY A 180 -2.11 -12.59 4.44
C GLY A 180 -1.41 -12.54 5.80
N ARG A 181 -0.94 -11.34 6.15
CA ARG A 181 -0.14 -11.12 7.36
C ARG A 181 -0.98 -10.83 8.59
N ARG A 182 -2.27 -10.56 8.42
CA ARG A 182 -3.24 -10.18 9.47
C ARG A 182 -2.75 -9.02 10.34
N LEU A 183 -2.01 -8.06 9.73
CA LEU A 183 -1.48 -6.93 10.48
C LEU A 183 -2.59 -5.92 10.82
N PRO A 184 -2.64 -5.41 12.06
CA PRO A 184 -3.64 -4.43 12.49
C PRO A 184 -3.71 -3.20 11.59
N LYS A 185 -2.55 -2.72 11.14
CA LYS A 185 -2.45 -1.60 10.19
C LYS A 185 -3.12 -1.89 8.85
N ASP A 186 -2.95 -3.11 8.27
CA ASP A 186 -3.52 -3.43 6.96
C ASP A 186 -5.06 -3.41 7.02
N ALA A 187 -5.67 -3.89 8.13
CA ALA A 187 -7.10 -3.78 8.37
C ALA A 187 -7.55 -2.30 8.50
N TYR A 188 -6.79 -1.49 9.22
CA TYR A 188 -7.09 -0.08 9.40
C TYR A 188 -6.95 0.72 8.08
N ASP A 189 -5.96 0.39 7.26
CA ASP A 189 -5.78 0.99 5.93
C ASP A 189 -7.00 0.73 5.02
N ILE A 190 -7.68 -0.45 5.13
CA ILE A 190 -8.91 -0.74 4.38
C ILE A 190 -10.06 0.19 4.83
N LEU A 191 -10.27 0.32 6.14
CA LEU A 191 -11.27 1.26 6.67
C LEU A 191 -11.04 2.65 6.12
N ARG A 192 -9.81 3.14 6.23
CA ARG A 192 -9.43 4.48 5.80
C ARG A 192 -9.58 4.66 4.29
N ALA A 193 -9.11 3.69 3.50
CA ALA A 193 -9.17 3.73 2.04
C ALA A 193 -10.61 3.87 1.51
N VAL A 194 -11.59 3.28 2.20
CA VAL A 194 -13.00 3.42 1.82
C VAL A 194 -13.60 4.70 2.39
N THR A 195 -13.51 4.92 3.69
CA THR A 195 -14.28 5.99 4.37
C THR A 195 -13.70 7.38 4.12
N ALA A 196 -12.39 7.47 3.92
CA ALA A 196 -11.66 8.72 3.73
C ALA A 196 -11.27 8.99 2.27
N PHE A 197 -11.67 8.16 1.30
CA PHE A 197 -11.31 8.36 -0.09
C PHE A 197 -11.63 9.78 -0.58
N VAL A 198 -10.73 10.39 -1.34
CA VAL A 198 -10.86 11.80 -1.77
C VAL A 198 -12.12 12.04 -2.59
N ASP A 199 -12.54 11.06 -3.42
CA ASP A 199 -13.76 11.15 -4.24
C ASP A 199 -15.00 10.59 -3.51
N GLY A 200 -14.85 10.22 -2.25
CA GLY A 200 -15.92 9.76 -1.35
C GLY A 200 -16.08 8.23 -1.30
N PRO A 201 -16.72 7.72 -0.22
CA PRO A 201 -16.85 6.29 0.04
C PRO A 201 -17.58 5.53 -1.07
N ALA A 202 -18.64 6.10 -1.65
CA ALA A 202 -19.39 5.47 -2.72
C ALA A 202 -18.53 5.22 -3.97
N ALA A 203 -17.65 6.17 -4.31
CA ALA A 203 -16.71 6.03 -5.42
C ALA A 203 -15.69 4.91 -5.14
N ALA A 204 -15.18 4.79 -3.91
CA ALA A 204 -14.28 3.70 -3.53
C ALA A 204 -14.94 2.32 -3.68
N VAL A 205 -16.19 2.18 -3.23
CA VAL A 205 -16.97 0.94 -3.36
C VAL A 205 -17.21 0.59 -4.83
N THR A 206 -17.65 1.56 -5.64
CA THR A 206 -17.86 1.37 -7.09
C THR A 206 -16.58 0.93 -7.78
N ALA A 207 -15.46 1.57 -7.48
CA ALA A 207 -14.17 1.23 -8.05
C ALA A 207 -13.71 -0.19 -7.66
N PHE A 208 -13.91 -0.59 -6.40
CA PHE A 208 -13.60 -1.95 -5.95
C PHE A 208 -14.48 -2.99 -6.68
N GLN A 209 -15.78 -2.75 -6.80
CA GLN A 209 -16.70 -3.68 -7.46
C GLN A 209 -16.41 -3.82 -8.97
N ALA A 210 -15.93 -2.75 -9.62
CA ALA A 210 -15.52 -2.76 -11.02
C ALA A 210 -14.30 -3.68 -11.28
N GLU A 211 -13.50 -3.99 -10.24
CA GLU A 211 -12.37 -4.91 -10.39
C GLU A 211 -12.78 -6.35 -10.72
N ARG A 212 -14.03 -6.75 -10.42
CA ARG A 212 -14.61 -8.02 -10.87
C ARG A 212 -14.66 -8.08 -12.40
N ASP A 213 -15.25 -7.07 -13.00
CA ASP A 213 -15.49 -7.02 -14.46
C ASP A 213 -14.17 -6.75 -15.21
N ALA A 214 -13.24 -6.07 -14.57
CA ALA A 214 -11.87 -5.89 -15.02
C ALA A 214 -11.01 -7.16 -14.90
N LYS A 215 -11.57 -8.26 -14.39
CA LYS A 215 -10.91 -9.57 -14.22
C LYS A 215 -9.61 -9.48 -13.39
N ASN A 216 -9.62 -8.65 -12.35
CA ASN A 216 -8.50 -8.58 -11.42
C ASN A 216 -8.25 -9.95 -10.79
N THR A 217 -7.05 -10.49 -10.98
CA THR A 217 -6.66 -11.85 -10.52
C THR A 217 -6.75 -12.03 -9.01
N GLY A 218 -6.59 -10.94 -8.24
CA GLY A 218 -6.72 -10.91 -6.79
C GLY A 218 -8.15 -10.79 -6.27
N TYR A 219 -9.13 -10.42 -7.12
CA TYR A 219 -10.47 -10.05 -6.68
C TYR A 219 -11.24 -11.17 -5.98
N THR A 220 -11.23 -12.38 -6.54
CA THR A 220 -11.93 -13.53 -5.92
C THR A 220 -11.39 -13.86 -4.54
N THR A 221 -10.07 -13.74 -4.36
CA THR A 221 -9.41 -13.93 -3.06
C THR A 221 -9.79 -12.82 -2.08
N ALA A 222 -9.85 -11.57 -2.54
CA ALA A 222 -10.28 -10.45 -1.71
C ALA A 222 -11.74 -10.61 -1.24
N ILE A 223 -12.65 -11.08 -2.10
CA ILE A 223 -14.05 -11.39 -1.70
C ILE A 223 -14.12 -12.48 -0.63
N LYS A 224 -13.29 -13.52 -0.75
CA LYS A 224 -13.22 -14.58 0.27
C LYS A 224 -12.71 -14.03 1.61
N ALA A 225 -11.67 -13.21 1.58
CA ALA A 225 -11.13 -12.55 2.76
C ALA A 225 -12.14 -11.61 3.42
N LEU A 226 -12.87 -10.80 2.62
CA LEU A 226 -13.94 -9.93 3.15
C LEU A 226 -15.00 -10.72 3.91
N ARG A 227 -15.47 -11.83 3.35
CA ARG A 227 -16.47 -12.69 4.02
C ARG A 227 -15.95 -13.33 5.29
N ALA A 228 -14.71 -13.79 5.28
CA ALA A 228 -14.12 -14.48 6.41
C ALA A 228 -13.73 -13.56 7.55
N ASP A 229 -13.26 -12.34 7.23
CA ASP A 229 -12.53 -11.53 8.19
C ASP A 229 -13.14 -10.13 8.43
N PHE A 230 -14.14 -9.66 7.62
CA PHE A 230 -14.56 -8.25 7.66
C PHE A 230 -16.08 -8.01 7.66
N SER A 231 -16.92 -9.04 7.65
CA SER A 231 -18.39 -8.86 7.55
C SER A 231 -19.09 -8.68 8.92
N GLU A 232 -18.39 -8.95 10.03
CA GLU A 232 -18.93 -8.84 11.38
C GLU A 232 -17.98 -8.08 12.32
N PRO A 233 -18.47 -7.27 13.28
CA PRO A 233 -17.62 -6.47 14.17
C PRO A 233 -16.70 -7.29 15.08
N THR A 234 -16.98 -8.58 15.23
CA THR A 234 -16.20 -9.53 16.05
C THR A 234 -15.15 -10.30 15.27
N GLN A 235 -15.13 -10.16 13.95
CA GLN A 235 -14.13 -10.81 13.11
C GLN A 235 -12.76 -10.14 13.23
N ASP A 236 -11.72 -10.84 12.75
CA ASP A 236 -10.32 -10.47 12.95
C ASP A 236 -9.98 -9.09 12.38
N GLY A 237 -10.49 -8.75 11.19
CA GLY A 237 -10.24 -7.44 10.56
C GLY A 237 -10.72 -6.26 11.41
N PRO A 238 -12.02 -6.15 11.77
CA PRO A 238 -12.53 -5.10 12.64
C PRO A 238 -11.86 -5.06 14.00
N VAL A 239 -11.58 -6.21 14.61
CA VAL A 239 -10.90 -6.27 15.92
C VAL A 239 -9.50 -5.67 15.82
N ARG A 240 -8.70 -6.09 14.85
CA ARG A 240 -7.32 -5.59 14.67
C ARG A 240 -7.27 -4.13 14.23
N ALA A 241 -8.21 -3.68 13.41
CA ALA A 241 -8.28 -2.25 13.05
C ALA A 241 -8.53 -1.38 14.28
N ALA A 242 -9.40 -1.83 15.19
CA ALA A 242 -9.67 -1.14 16.44
C ALA A 242 -8.46 -1.15 17.40
N GLU A 243 -7.69 -2.24 17.42
CA GLU A 243 -6.43 -2.33 18.17
C GLU A 243 -5.40 -1.33 17.59
N PHE A 244 -5.27 -1.25 16.28
CA PHE A 244 -4.39 -0.28 15.65
C PHE A 244 -4.76 1.17 15.97
N HIS A 245 -6.05 1.49 15.93
CA HIS A 245 -6.56 2.83 16.25
C HIS A 245 -6.23 3.25 17.69
N ALA A 246 -6.25 2.30 18.64
CA ALA A 246 -5.86 2.46 20.03
C ALA A 246 -6.56 3.62 20.76
N GLY A 247 -7.85 3.84 20.48
CA GLY A 247 -8.71 4.77 21.21
C GLY A 247 -9.30 4.17 22.49
N ASP A 248 -10.26 4.87 23.11
CA ASP A 248 -11.02 4.34 24.25
C ASP A 248 -11.96 3.18 23.82
N ALA A 249 -12.76 2.67 24.74
CA ALA A 249 -13.68 1.56 24.48
C ALA A 249 -14.73 1.91 23.41
N ASN A 250 -15.24 3.15 23.43
CA ASN A 250 -16.25 3.62 22.49
C ASN A 250 -15.63 3.79 21.09
N ASP A 251 -14.44 4.35 21.00
CA ASP A 251 -13.70 4.46 19.73
C ASP A 251 -13.46 3.08 19.13
N ARG A 252 -12.96 2.12 19.92
CA ARG A 252 -12.73 0.76 19.43
C ARG A 252 -14.02 0.09 18.97
N GLN A 253 -15.12 0.26 19.69
CA GLN A 253 -16.44 -0.25 19.29
C GLN A 253 -16.88 0.36 17.96
N ARG A 254 -16.76 1.66 17.81
CA ARG A 254 -17.10 2.37 16.58
C ARG A 254 -16.26 1.89 15.39
N ILE A 255 -14.93 1.80 15.54
CA ILE A 255 -14.03 1.31 14.47
C ILE A 255 -14.40 -0.11 14.04
N ARG A 256 -14.76 -0.99 14.98
CA ARG A 256 -15.22 -2.35 14.65
C ARG A 256 -16.49 -2.33 13.81
N GLN A 257 -17.48 -1.53 14.21
CA GLN A 257 -18.74 -1.41 13.49
C GLN A 257 -18.54 -0.79 12.10
N ASP A 258 -17.75 0.29 12.01
CA ASP A 258 -17.46 0.99 10.76
C ASP A 258 -16.78 0.06 9.74
N LEU A 259 -15.76 -0.71 10.17
CA LEU A 259 -15.07 -1.62 9.26
C LEU A 259 -15.92 -2.83 8.86
N ALA A 260 -16.75 -3.36 9.76
CA ALA A 260 -17.70 -4.41 9.39
C ALA A 260 -18.72 -3.91 8.36
N THR A 261 -19.23 -2.69 8.54
CA THR A 261 -20.11 -2.03 7.57
C THR A 261 -19.41 -1.86 6.21
N VAL A 262 -18.15 -1.40 6.21
CA VAL A 262 -17.33 -1.33 4.99
C VAL A 262 -17.22 -2.70 4.33
N GLY A 263 -16.94 -3.75 5.08
CA GLY A 263 -16.86 -5.13 4.57
C GLY A 263 -18.13 -5.57 3.88
N GLN A 264 -19.30 -5.34 4.51
CA GLN A 264 -20.62 -5.66 3.96
C GLN A 264 -20.89 -4.88 2.67
N ILE A 265 -20.65 -3.57 2.65
CA ILE A 265 -20.87 -2.73 1.46
C ILE A 265 -19.96 -3.15 0.30
N LEU A 266 -18.69 -3.49 0.56
CA LEU A 266 -17.80 -4.00 -0.48
C LEU A 266 -18.25 -5.36 -1.03
N LEU A 267 -18.91 -6.19 -0.22
CA LEU A 267 -19.53 -7.45 -0.63
C LEU A 267 -20.83 -7.25 -1.44
N GLY A 268 -21.41 -6.05 -1.45
CA GLY A 268 -22.69 -5.75 -2.10
C GLY A 268 -23.90 -6.19 -1.28
N SER A 269 -23.74 -6.23 0.03
CA SER A 269 -24.81 -6.63 0.98
C SER A 269 -25.54 -5.42 1.53
#